data_110cbaeffbedead5009fd5a912e00f2f
#
_entry.id   110cbaeffbedead5009fd5a912e00f2f
#
_cell.length_a   1.000
_cell.length_b   1.000
_cell.length_c   1.000
_cell.angle_alpha   90.00
_cell.angle_beta   90.00
_cell.angle_gamma   90.00
#
_symmetry.space_group_name_H-M   'P 1'
#
loop_
_entity.id
_entity.type
_entity.pdbx_description
1 polymer ?
#
loop_
_entity_poly.entity_id
_entity_poly.type
_entity_poly.pdbx_seq_one_letter_code
_entity_poly.pdbx_strand_id
1 'polypeptide(L)'
;MTLNPFFLNGSTTEQSLIQDLVNEQLRMYGVECYYLPRTFAKTNTIIREVIQSEFTSAYPLEAYVNNYEGFGGQKTLLSKFGIEEKDDLILTISKERFENYITPLIKDLSNVGLATRPKEGDLIYFPLGDRLFEIKYVEHEQPFYQLRDTYVYELTCEPFRYEDEVLDTGVTDIDNEIDQIGYIQTLTMVGVASTATAITSYCASGAVETVYMTNMGGSYESQPTVSFSAAPAGGTTAVGVASITNIYANCNGEFGG
;
A
#
# COMPACT_ATOMS: atom_id res chain seq x y z
N MET A 1 3.99 -40.78 37.02
CA MET A 1 2.96 -41.43 36.19
C MET A 1 3.67 -42.05 35.00
N THR A 2 3.60 -43.33 34.84
CA THR A 2 4.09 -43.99 33.63
C THR A 2 3.12 -43.69 32.50
N LEU A 3 3.65 -43.01 31.47
CA LEU A 3 2.94 -42.79 30.21
C LEU A 3 2.50 -44.15 29.64
N ASN A 4 1.28 -44.23 29.13
CA ASN A 4 0.77 -45.46 28.55
C ASN A 4 1.65 -45.86 27.35
N PRO A 5 2.34 -47.02 27.36
CA PRO A 5 3.26 -47.41 26.30
C PRO A 5 2.55 -47.74 24.97
N PHE A 6 1.24 -47.87 24.96
CA PHE A 6 0.46 -48.16 23.75
C PHE A 6 0.02 -46.90 23.01
N PHE A 7 0.14 -45.74 23.64
CA PHE A 7 -0.18 -44.46 22.98
C PHE A 7 1.08 -43.59 22.94
N LEU A 8 1.72 -43.54 21.78
CA LEU A 8 2.88 -42.69 21.49
C LEU A 8 2.36 -41.26 21.26
N ASN A 9 2.24 -40.52 22.34
CA ASN A 9 1.81 -39.14 22.28
C ASN A 9 2.94 -38.29 21.64
N GLY A 10 2.71 -37.74 20.45
CA GLY A 10 3.68 -36.93 19.72
C GLY A 10 4.47 -37.69 18.65
N SER A 11 3.91 -38.74 18.10
CA SER A 11 4.45 -39.39 16.89
C SER A 11 4.34 -38.44 15.71
N THR A 12 5.45 -38.16 15.04
CA THR A 12 5.51 -37.24 13.89
C THR A 12 4.62 -37.72 12.73
N THR A 13 4.47 -39.02 12.55
CA THR A 13 3.61 -39.58 11.50
C THR A 13 2.12 -39.33 11.79
N GLU A 14 1.72 -39.43 13.06
CA GLU A 14 0.34 -39.16 13.45
C GLU A 14 0.04 -37.65 13.42
N GLN A 15 1.01 -36.82 13.81
CA GLN A 15 0.89 -35.37 13.69
C GLN A 15 0.73 -34.92 12.24
N SER A 16 1.55 -35.47 11.32
CA SER A 16 1.44 -35.20 9.89
C SER A 16 0.08 -35.62 9.33
N LEU A 17 -0.43 -36.78 9.72
CA LEU A 17 -1.76 -37.23 9.30
C LEU A 17 -2.87 -36.27 9.74
N ILE A 18 -2.80 -35.80 10.99
CA ILE A 18 -3.79 -34.83 11.48
C ILE A 18 -3.69 -33.51 10.74
N GLN A 19 -2.45 -33.04 10.49
CA GLN A 19 -2.23 -31.80 9.71
C GLN A 19 -2.82 -31.93 8.29
N ASP A 20 -2.60 -33.07 7.63
CA ASP A 20 -3.17 -33.33 6.30
C ASP A 20 -4.70 -33.32 6.31
N LEU A 21 -5.32 -33.95 7.33
CA LEU A 21 -6.77 -33.92 7.49
C LEU A 21 -7.32 -32.52 7.76
N VAL A 22 -6.62 -31.71 8.56
CA VAL A 22 -7.00 -30.31 8.80
C VAL A 22 -6.87 -29.50 7.52
N ASN A 23 -5.80 -29.69 6.75
CA ASN A 23 -5.61 -29.04 5.47
C ASN A 23 -6.71 -29.40 4.47
N GLU A 24 -7.09 -30.68 4.40
CA GLU A 24 -8.19 -31.13 3.56
C GLU A 24 -9.52 -30.53 3.99
N GLN A 25 -9.81 -30.50 5.29
CA GLN A 25 -11.01 -29.89 5.84
C GLN A 25 -11.11 -28.40 5.48
N LEU A 26 -10.01 -27.64 5.65
CA LEU A 26 -9.98 -26.23 5.31
C LEU A 26 -10.19 -25.98 3.81
N ARG A 27 -9.65 -26.84 2.95
CA ARG A 27 -9.88 -26.75 1.50
C ARG A 27 -11.32 -27.06 1.09
N MET A 28 -11.98 -27.97 1.79
CA MET A 28 -13.36 -28.38 1.46
C MET A 28 -14.40 -27.36 1.95
N TYR A 29 -14.18 -26.78 3.12
CA TYR A 29 -15.17 -25.93 3.81
C TYR A 29 -14.72 -24.48 3.94
N GLY A 30 -13.47 -24.19 3.62
CA GLY A 30 -12.92 -22.84 3.71
C GLY A 30 -13.34 -21.95 2.55
N VAL A 31 -13.19 -20.67 2.77
CA VAL A 31 -13.38 -19.62 1.79
C VAL A 31 -12.00 -19.10 1.37
N GLU A 32 -11.84 -18.79 0.11
CA GLU A 32 -10.65 -18.12 -0.38
C GLU A 32 -10.64 -16.67 0.11
N CYS A 33 -9.59 -16.30 0.80
CA CYS A 33 -9.31 -14.95 1.26
C CYS A 33 -7.94 -14.53 0.73
N TYR A 34 -7.66 -13.23 0.68
CA TYR A 34 -6.34 -12.75 0.32
C TYR A 34 -5.64 -12.17 1.53
N TYR A 35 -4.44 -12.66 1.79
CA TYR A 35 -3.57 -12.16 2.84
C TYR A 35 -2.64 -11.08 2.28
N LEU A 36 -2.62 -9.91 2.91
CA LEU A 36 -1.82 -8.75 2.52
C LEU A 36 -0.81 -8.45 3.63
N PRO A 37 0.46 -8.79 3.44
CA PRO A 37 1.48 -8.47 4.42
C PRO A 37 1.78 -6.98 4.45
N ARG A 38 1.88 -6.43 5.66
CA ARG A 38 2.29 -5.04 5.88
C ARG A 38 3.78 -4.88 5.64
N THR A 39 4.13 -3.99 4.74
CA THR A 39 5.50 -3.54 4.48
C THR A 39 5.69 -2.10 4.96
N PHE A 40 6.94 -1.71 5.19
CA PHE A 40 7.26 -0.40 5.73
C PHE A 40 7.96 0.45 4.66
N ALA A 41 7.26 1.44 4.12
CA ALA A 41 7.79 2.34 3.10
C ALA A 41 8.80 3.33 3.69
N LYS A 42 8.51 3.88 4.86
CA LYS A 42 9.38 4.83 5.54
C LYS A 42 9.48 4.54 7.03
N THR A 43 10.71 4.43 7.52
CA THR A 43 10.99 4.30 8.94
C THR A 43 11.86 5.46 9.42
N ASN A 44 11.52 6.03 10.57
CA ASN A 44 12.40 6.98 11.23
C ASN A 44 13.53 6.22 11.92
N THR A 45 14.75 6.38 11.42
CA THR A 45 15.93 5.66 11.94
C THR A 45 16.35 6.11 13.34
N ILE A 46 15.97 7.32 13.77
CA ILE A 46 16.33 7.88 15.08
C ILE A 46 15.41 7.34 16.16
N ILE A 47 14.10 7.37 15.92
CA ILE A 47 13.10 6.95 16.91
C ILE A 47 12.70 5.48 16.70
N ARG A 48 13.07 4.88 15.57
CA ARG A 48 12.70 3.53 15.12
C ARG A 48 11.18 3.35 14.99
N GLU A 49 10.51 4.40 14.60
CA GLU A 49 9.08 4.41 14.36
C GLU A 49 8.78 4.29 12.86
N VAL A 50 7.73 3.55 12.54
CA VAL A 50 7.24 3.44 11.18
C VAL A 50 6.41 4.67 10.87
N ILE A 51 6.81 5.42 9.85
CA ILE A 51 6.10 6.65 9.44
C ILE A 51 4.99 6.31 8.46
N GLN A 52 5.26 5.39 7.53
CA GLN A 52 4.32 5.01 6.48
C GLN A 52 4.36 3.52 6.22
N SER A 53 3.20 2.89 6.23
CA SER A 53 3.00 1.49 5.84
C SER A 53 2.48 1.40 4.42
N GLU A 54 2.78 0.29 3.75
CA GLU A 54 2.29 0.00 2.41
C GLU A 54 1.93 -1.49 2.29
N PHE A 55 0.97 -1.78 1.42
CA PHE A 55 0.54 -3.13 1.08
C PHE A 55 0.65 -3.28 -0.44
N THR A 56 1.70 -3.98 -0.88
CA THR A 56 2.07 -4.09 -2.31
C THR A 56 1.77 -5.46 -2.90
N SER A 57 1.28 -6.39 -2.10
CA SER A 57 1.06 -7.76 -2.54
C SER A 57 -0.11 -8.40 -1.82
N ALA A 58 -0.85 -9.23 -2.54
CA ALA A 58 -1.95 -10.02 -2.00
C ALA A 58 -1.76 -11.50 -2.35
N TYR A 59 -1.89 -12.37 -1.37
CA TYR A 59 -1.68 -13.81 -1.52
C TYR A 59 -2.95 -14.58 -1.19
N PRO A 60 -3.45 -15.43 -2.09
CA PRO A 60 -4.63 -16.25 -1.83
C PRO A 60 -4.36 -17.28 -0.74
N LEU A 61 -5.29 -17.40 0.20
CA LEU A 61 -5.22 -18.32 1.33
C LEU A 61 -6.61 -18.85 1.63
N GLU A 62 -6.72 -20.15 1.84
CA GLU A 62 -7.97 -20.78 2.29
C GLU A 62 -8.13 -20.58 3.80
N ALA A 63 -9.25 -20.00 4.21
CA ALA A 63 -9.59 -19.77 5.60
C ALA A 63 -10.99 -20.30 5.93
N TYR A 64 -11.17 -20.88 7.11
CA TYR A 64 -12.47 -21.22 7.61
C TYR A 64 -13.03 -20.07 8.42
N VAL A 65 -14.26 -19.67 8.12
CA VAL A 65 -14.94 -18.56 8.77
C VAL A 65 -15.64 -19.08 10.01
N ASN A 66 -15.13 -18.74 11.18
CA ASN A 66 -15.76 -19.11 12.47
C ASN A 66 -16.92 -18.19 12.79
N ASN A 67 -16.74 -16.89 12.53
CA ASN A 67 -17.75 -15.87 12.76
C ASN A 67 -17.58 -14.73 11.75
N TYR A 68 -18.69 -14.28 11.20
CA TYR A 68 -18.79 -13.14 10.31
C TYR A 68 -20.01 -12.32 10.72
N GLU A 69 -19.89 -11.01 10.70
CA GLU A 69 -20.96 -10.05 11.09
C GLU A 69 -21.41 -10.10 12.55
N GLY A 70 -20.52 -10.41 13.48
CA GLY A 70 -20.85 -10.29 14.90
C GLY A 70 -22.04 -11.16 15.39
N PHE A 71 -22.42 -12.22 14.66
CA PHE A 71 -23.58 -13.08 14.95
C PHE A 71 -23.56 -13.76 16.33
N GLY A 72 -22.49 -13.62 17.08
CA GLY A 72 -22.36 -14.14 18.45
C GLY A 72 -22.99 -13.28 19.54
N GLY A 73 -23.69 -12.23 19.21
CA GLY A 73 -24.33 -11.33 20.18
C GLY A 73 -24.10 -9.86 19.83
N GLN A 74 -25.07 -9.05 20.21
CA GLN A 74 -25.05 -7.61 20.00
C GLN A 74 -23.73 -6.98 20.49
N LYS A 75 -22.78 -6.79 19.60
CA LYS A 75 -21.58 -5.98 19.85
C LYS A 75 -21.81 -4.51 19.50
N THR A 76 -23.02 -4.03 19.79
CA THR A 76 -23.31 -2.62 19.72
C THR A 76 -22.72 -1.96 20.96
N LEU A 77 -21.57 -1.34 20.83
CA LEU A 77 -20.96 -0.56 21.89
C LEU A 77 -21.59 0.84 21.89
N LEU A 78 -22.39 1.12 22.90
CA LEU A 78 -22.80 2.49 23.22
C LEU A 78 -21.56 3.21 23.76
N SER A 79 -20.82 3.90 22.89
CA SER A 79 -19.77 4.79 23.34
C SER A 79 -20.37 6.13 23.75
N LYS A 80 -19.63 6.92 24.55
CA LYS A 80 -19.99 8.30 24.91
C LYS A 80 -20.20 9.21 23.68
N PHE A 81 -19.77 8.77 22.51
CA PHE A 81 -19.79 9.52 21.24
C PHE A 81 -20.71 8.93 20.17
N GLY A 82 -21.46 7.87 20.50
CA GLY A 82 -22.40 7.24 19.56
C GLY A 82 -22.45 5.72 19.65
N ILE A 83 -23.17 5.14 18.72
CA ILE A 83 -23.26 3.69 18.54
C ILE A 83 -22.15 3.28 17.57
N GLU A 84 -21.27 2.41 18.01
CA GLU A 84 -20.22 1.82 17.17
C GLU A 84 -20.57 0.34 16.99
N GLU A 85 -20.77 -0.06 15.75
CA GLU A 85 -20.91 -1.46 15.37
C GLU A 85 -19.52 -2.01 15.06
N LYS A 86 -19.15 -3.08 15.76
CA LYS A 86 -17.91 -3.82 15.51
C LYS A 86 -18.26 -5.12 14.81
N ASP A 87 -18.00 -5.16 13.53
CA ASP A 87 -18.09 -6.37 12.72
C ASP A 87 -16.76 -7.12 12.80
N ASP A 88 -16.59 -7.95 13.83
CA ASP A 88 -15.37 -8.74 13.96
C ASP A 88 -15.47 -9.99 13.07
N LEU A 89 -14.39 -10.27 12.33
CA LEU A 89 -14.24 -11.47 11.53
C LEU A 89 -13.25 -12.42 12.23
N ILE A 90 -13.68 -13.64 12.51
CA ILE A 90 -12.82 -14.68 13.10
C ILE A 90 -12.56 -15.74 12.06
N LEU A 91 -11.30 -15.91 11.69
CA LEU A 91 -10.85 -16.85 10.68
C LEU A 91 -9.92 -17.91 11.27
N THR A 92 -10.04 -19.14 10.80
CA THR A 92 -9.09 -20.21 11.10
C THR A 92 -8.33 -20.59 9.84
N ILE A 93 -7.00 -20.55 9.92
CA ILE A 93 -6.08 -20.87 8.81
C ILE A 93 -5.14 -22.01 9.22
N SER A 94 -4.69 -22.79 8.24
CA SER A 94 -3.70 -23.85 8.47
C SER A 94 -2.30 -23.25 8.66
N LYS A 95 -1.63 -23.71 9.73
CA LYS A 95 -0.25 -23.34 10.03
C LYS A 95 0.71 -23.79 8.94
N GLU A 96 0.64 -25.05 8.54
CA GLU A 96 1.51 -25.62 7.51
C GLU A 96 1.29 -24.94 6.14
N ARG A 97 0.02 -24.65 5.81
CA ARG A 97 -0.29 -23.96 4.55
C ARG A 97 0.31 -22.58 4.51
N PHE A 98 0.25 -21.84 5.61
CA PHE A 98 0.89 -20.54 5.71
C PHE A 98 2.41 -20.63 5.61
N GLU A 99 3.04 -21.56 6.35
CA GLU A 99 4.49 -21.74 6.36
C GLU A 99 5.05 -22.19 5.01
N ASN A 100 4.37 -23.11 4.33
CA ASN A 100 4.86 -23.68 3.07
C ASN A 100 4.52 -22.85 1.84
N TYR A 101 3.46 -22.08 1.86
CA TYR A 101 2.98 -21.32 0.71
C TYR A 101 3.22 -19.82 0.84
N ILE A 102 2.79 -19.21 1.93
CA ILE A 102 2.87 -17.75 2.11
C ILE A 102 4.28 -17.30 2.52
N THR A 103 4.88 -17.99 3.48
CA THR A 103 6.20 -17.63 4.01
C THR A 103 7.30 -17.51 2.94
N PRO A 104 7.45 -18.42 1.96
CA PRO A 104 8.45 -18.26 0.91
C PRO A 104 8.26 -17.02 0.06
N LEU A 105 7.01 -16.67 -0.24
CA LEU A 105 6.65 -15.50 -1.06
C LEU A 105 6.92 -14.18 -0.33
N ILE A 106 6.68 -14.15 0.98
CA ILE A 106 6.91 -12.95 1.80
C ILE A 106 8.40 -12.72 2.09
N LYS A 107 9.20 -13.78 2.19
CA LYS A 107 10.65 -13.66 2.48
C LYS A 107 11.42 -12.84 1.45
N ASP A 108 10.96 -12.81 0.22
CA ASP A 108 11.58 -12.05 -0.87
C ASP A 108 11.20 -10.57 -0.85
N LEU A 109 10.19 -10.19 -0.05
CA LEU A 109 9.81 -8.80 0.12
C LEU A 109 10.77 -8.11 1.09
N SER A 110 11.36 -7.01 0.66
CA SER A 110 12.16 -6.14 1.52
C SER A 110 11.25 -5.45 2.55
N ASN A 111 11.71 -5.38 3.81
CA ASN A 111 11.03 -4.67 4.90
C ASN A 111 9.81 -5.36 5.54
N VAL A 112 9.66 -6.66 5.39
CA VAL A 112 8.68 -7.43 6.17
C VAL A 112 9.30 -7.84 7.51
N GLY A 113 8.65 -7.47 8.60
CA GLY A 113 9.20 -7.70 9.94
C GLY A 113 9.16 -9.16 10.40
N LEU A 114 8.24 -9.97 9.92
CA LEU A 114 8.09 -11.38 10.27
C LEU A 114 7.37 -12.12 9.14
N ALA A 115 8.00 -13.17 8.62
CA ALA A 115 7.47 -13.93 7.48
C ALA A 115 6.96 -15.33 7.85
N THR A 116 7.19 -15.81 9.08
CA THR A 116 6.95 -17.21 9.45
C THR A 116 5.54 -17.49 9.95
N ARG A 117 4.80 -16.47 10.34
CA ARG A 117 3.41 -16.56 10.82
C ARG A 117 2.64 -15.30 10.44
N PRO A 118 1.30 -15.34 10.43
CA PRO A 118 0.49 -14.14 10.33
C PRO A 118 0.86 -13.15 11.44
N LYS A 119 0.80 -11.87 11.13
CA LYS A 119 1.18 -10.81 12.06
C LYS A 119 0.00 -9.88 12.32
N GLU A 120 -0.06 -9.37 13.53
CA GLU A 120 -0.97 -8.30 13.89
C GLU A 120 -0.65 -7.04 13.09
N GLY A 121 -1.66 -6.43 12.49
CA GLY A 121 -1.53 -5.28 11.59
C GLY A 121 -1.44 -5.62 10.11
N ASP A 122 -1.37 -6.90 9.73
CA ASP A 122 -1.54 -7.30 8.35
C ASP A 122 -3.03 -7.28 7.97
N LEU A 123 -3.33 -7.22 6.67
CA LEU A 123 -4.70 -7.17 6.19
C LEU A 123 -5.14 -8.51 5.61
N ILE A 124 -6.46 -8.71 5.67
CA ILE A 124 -7.14 -9.80 4.97
C ILE A 124 -8.28 -9.19 4.15
N TYR A 125 -8.27 -9.44 2.86
CA TYR A 125 -9.42 -9.17 2.01
C TYR A 125 -10.34 -10.38 1.98
N PHE A 126 -11.60 -10.14 2.28
CA PHE A 126 -12.65 -11.16 2.35
C PHE A 126 -13.64 -10.98 1.19
N PRO A 127 -13.53 -11.78 0.12
CA PRO A 127 -14.31 -11.59 -1.10
C PRO A 127 -15.82 -11.73 -0.93
N LEU A 128 -16.27 -12.57 0.01
CA LEU A 128 -17.70 -12.78 0.26
C LEU A 128 -18.41 -11.53 0.78
N GLY A 129 -17.71 -10.68 1.52
CA GLY A 129 -18.22 -9.42 2.05
C GLY A 129 -17.72 -8.21 1.30
N ASP A 130 -16.80 -8.40 0.36
CA ASP A 130 -16.12 -7.33 -0.37
C ASP A 130 -15.55 -6.27 0.57
N ARG A 131 -14.79 -6.74 1.59
CA ARG A 131 -14.26 -5.89 2.66
C ARG A 131 -12.85 -6.27 3.05
N LEU A 132 -12.10 -5.26 3.47
CA LEU A 132 -10.79 -5.39 4.08
C LEU A 132 -10.90 -5.43 5.60
N PHE A 133 -10.16 -6.36 6.20
CA PHE A 133 -10.06 -6.54 7.64
C PHE A 133 -8.61 -6.47 8.09
N GLU A 134 -8.35 -5.83 9.22
CA GLU A 134 -7.03 -5.81 9.85
C GLU A 134 -6.96 -6.89 10.93
N ILE A 135 -5.89 -7.67 10.92
CA ILE A 135 -5.62 -8.67 11.94
C ILE A 135 -5.23 -7.95 13.23
N LYS A 136 -6.06 -8.04 14.26
CA LYS A 136 -5.79 -7.46 15.58
C LYS A 136 -5.12 -8.45 16.51
N TYR A 137 -5.43 -9.71 16.38
CA TYR A 137 -4.88 -10.75 17.25
C TYR A 137 -4.72 -12.07 16.52
N VAL A 138 -3.59 -12.73 16.75
CA VAL A 138 -3.27 -14.06 16.22
C VAL A 138 -3.16 -15.04 17.36
N GLU A 139 -4.16 -15.89 17.53
CA GLU A 139 -4.14 -16.95 18.52
C GLU A 139 -3.40 -18.18 17.97
N HIS A 140 -2.34 -18.56 18.64
CA HIS A 140 -1.48 -19.67 18.25
C HIS A 140 -1.38 -20.77 19.32
N GLU A 141 -1.93 -20.53 20.52
CA GLU A 141 -1.88 -21.45 21.64
C GLU A 141 -3.19 -22.19 21.88
N GLN A 142 -4.31 -21.61 21.53
CA GLN A 142 -5.60 -22.25 21.41
C GLN A 142 -5.84 -22.66 19.96
N PRO A 143 -6.56 -23.60 19.65
CA PRO A 143 -7.35 -24.53 20.41
C PRO A 143 -6.71 -25.90 20.40
N PHE A 144 -6.97 -26.67 21.36
CA PHE A 144 -6.80 -28.10 21.40
C PHE A 144 -5.49 -28.65 20.81
N TYR A 145 -4.51 -28.81 21.70
CA TYR A 145 -3.26 -29.49 21.39
C TYR A 145 -3.49 -30.97 21.11
N GLN A 146 -3.77 -31.32 19.88
CA GLN A 146 -3.83 -32.72 19.45
C GLN A 146 -2.40 -33.23 19.29
N LEU A 147 -2.08 -34.34 19.94
CA LEU A 147 -0.75 -34.96 19.86
C LEU A 147 0.43 -34.01 20.16
N ARG A 148 0.24 -33.03 21.04
CA ARG A 148 1.23 -32.03 21.46
C ARG A 148 1.62 -31.00 20.40
N ASP A 149 0.81 -30.78 19.40
CA ASP A 149 1.08 -29.75 18.39
C ASP A 149 -0.17 -28.90 18.13
N THR A 150 0.06 -27.73 17.55
CA THR A 150 -0.99 -26.80 17.08
C THR A 150 -0.99 -26.77 15.56
N TYR A 151 -2.11 -27.00 14.94
CA TYR A 151 -2.23 -27.20 13.49
C TYR A 151 -2.81 -25.98 12.77
N VAL A 152 -3.38 -25.06 13.52
CA VAL A 152 -4.08 -23.89 12.98
C VAL A 152 -3.72 -22.62 13.73
N TYR A 153 -3.88 -21.49 13.06
CA TYR A 153 -3.95 -20.17 13.66
C TYR A 153 -5.39 -19.69 13.62
N GLU A 154 -5.84 -19.07 14.70
CA GLU A 154 -7.10 -18.34 14.72
C GLU A 154 -6.81 -16.85 14.67
N LEU A 155 -7.39 -16.18 13.69
CA LEU A 155 -7.19 -14.75 13.44
C LEU A 155 -8.44 -14.00 13.86
N THR A 156 -8.30 -13.05 14.77
CA THR A 156 -9.34 -12.08 15.09
C THR A 156 -9.06 -10.81 14.32
N CYS A 157 -9.99 -10.45 13.44
CA CYS A 157 -9.85 -9.34 12.53
C CYS A 157 -10.97 -8.32 12.77
N GLU A 158 -10.63 -7.04 12.69
CA GLU A 158 -11.58 -5.91 12.72
C GLU A 158 -11.64 -5.25 11.34
N PRO A 159 -12.76 -4.60 10.96
CA PRO A 159 -12.84 -3.87 9.71
C PRO A 159 -11.72 -2.85 9.59
N PHE A 160 -11.02 -2.88 8.47
CA PHE A 160 -9.93 -1.96 8.22
C PHE A 160 -10.46 -0.55 8.00
N ARG A 161 -9.84 0.43 8.66
CA ARG A 161 -10.09 1.85 8.45
C ARG A 161 -8.87 2.44 7.78
N TYR A 162 -9.06 2.86 6.56
CA TYR A 162 -8.01 3.52 5.78
C TYR A 162 -7.70 4.90 6.38
N GLU A 163 -6.43 5.14 6.66
CA GLU A 163 -5.95 6.43 7.16
C GLU A 163 -4.96 7.06 6.18
N ASP A 164 -3.75 6.52 6.07
CA ASP A 164 -2.67 7.09 5.24
C ASP A 164 -1.74 5.99 4.66
N GLU A 165 -2.23 4.76 4.61
CA GLU A 165 -1.49 3.65 4.04
C GLU A 165 -1.58 3.67 2.52
N VAL A 166 -0.54 3.14 1.86
CA VAL A 166 -0.56 2.92 0.42
C VAL A 166 -0.99 1.48 0.16
N LEU A 167 -2.08 1.32 -0.58
CA LEU A 167 -2.54 0.03 -1.07
C LEU A 167 -2.46 0.03 -2.60
N ASP A 168 -1.59 -0.84 -3.12
CA ASP A 168 -1.44 -1.09 -4.56
C ASP A 168 -1.00 -2.55 -4.69
N THR A 169 -1.97 -3.45 -4.65
CA THR A 169 -1.73 -4.90 -4.61
C THR A 169 -1.67 -5.52 -6.00
N GLY A 170 -2.10 -4.79 -7.04
CA GLY A 170 -2.26 -5.29 -8.40
C GLY A 170 -3.47 -6.23 -8.57
N VAL A 171 -4.29 -6.41 -7.54
CA VAL A 171 -5.56 -7.13 -7.59
C VAL A 171 -6.69 -6.12 -7.67
N THR A 172 -7.35 -6.06 -8.83
CA THR A 172 -8.34 -5.02 -9.17
C THR A 172 -9.48 -4.93 -8.15
N ASP A 173 -9.90 -6.06 -7.59
CA ASP A 173 -11.02 -6.10 -6.65
C ASP A 173 -10.63 -5.46 -5.31
N ILE A 174 -9.38 -5.63 -4.88
CA ILE A 174 -8.87 -5.05 -3.64
C ILE A 174 -8.58 -3.55 -3.82
N ASP A 175 -7.95 -3.21 -4.95
CA ASP A 175 -7.55 -1.83 -5.22
C ASP A 175 -8.78 -0.93 -5.44
N ASN A 176 -9.83 -1.45 -6.09
CA ASN A 176 -11.09 -0.72 -6.28
C ASN A 176 -11.87 -0.48 -4.98
N GLU A 177 -11.78 -1.36 -3.99
CA GLU A 177 -12.48 -1.18 -2.71
C GLU A 177 -12.01 0.09 -1.99
N ILE A 178 -10.75 0.42 -2.11
CA ILE A 178 -10.17 1.64 -1.53
C ILE A 178 -10.60 2.89 -2.29
N ASP A 179 -10.67 2.80 -3.60
CA ASP A 179 -11.15 3.90 -4.44
C ASP A 179 -12.60 4.28 -4.11
N GLN A 180 -13.40 3.34 -3.59
CA GLN A 180 -14.77 3.60 -3.14
C GLN A 180 -14.82 4.25 -1.75
N ILE A 181 -13.87 3.94 -0.86
CA ILE A 181 -13.81 4.47 0.50
C ILE A 181 -13.10 5.81 0.54
N GLY A 182 -12.07 6.00 -0.29
CA GLY A 182 -11.26 7.22 -0.36
C GLY A 182 -11.60 8.06 -1.58
N TYR A 183 -11.86 9.34 -1.40
CA TYR A 183 -11.89 10.30 -2.51
C TYR A 183 -10.46 10.57 -2.98
N ILE A 184 -9.87 9.65 -3.74
CA ILE A 184 -8.59 9.90 -4.41
C ILE A 184 -8.88 10.73 -5.65
N GLN A 185 -8.62 12.01 -5.56
CA GLN A 185 -8.73 12.91 -6.70
C GLN A 185 -7.36 13.04 -7.36
N THR A 186 -7.18 12.37 -8.50
CA THR A 186 -5.97 12.53 -9.30
C THR A 186 -6.05 13.83 -10.07
N LEU A 187 -5.30 14.83 -9.66
CA LEU A 187 -5.16 16.07 -10.38
C LEU A 187 -4.05 15.95 -11.43
N THR A 188 -4.42 15.76 -12.68
CA THR A 188 -3.47 15.82 -13.78
C THR A 188 -3.28 17.26 -14.21
N MET A 189 -2.15 17.85 -13.86
CA MET A 189 -1.79 19.17 -14.35
C MET A 189 -1.14 19.05 -15.72
N VAL A 190 -1.81 19.52 -16.74
CA VAL A 190 -1.25 19.66 -18.08
C VAL A 190 -0.65 21.04 -18.21
N GLY A 191 0.67 21.14 -18.24
CA GLY A 191 1.37 22.39 -18.50
C GLY A 191 1.08 22.87 -19.92
N VAL A 192 0.46 24.04 -20.06
CA VAL A 192 0.33 24.69 -21.36
C VAL A 192 1.61 25.48 -21.61
N ALA A 193 2.46 24.98 -22.49
CA ALA A 193 3.65 25.72 -22.92
C ALA A 193 3.23 26.99 -23.66
N SER A 194 3.70 28.15 -23.21
CA SER A 194 3.51 29.41 -23.89
C SER A 194 4.85 29.94 -24.37
N THR A 195 4.90 30.44 -25.61
CA THR A 195 6.13 30.98 -26.22
C THR A 195 6.47 32.34 -25.63
N ALA A 196 7.74 32.54 -25.27
CA ALA A 196 8.22 33.86 -24.90
C ALA A 196 8.23 34.80 -26.11
N THR A 197 7.86 36.04 -25.86
CA THR A 197 7.96 37.13 -26.86
C THR A 197 8.69 38.28 -26.30
N ALA A 198 9.50 38.94 -27.16
CA ALA A 198 10.28 40.10 -26.80
C ALA A 198 10.31 41.11 -27.95
N ILE A 199 10.54 42.37 -27.62
CA ILE A 199 10.83 43.46 -28.56
C ILE A 199 12.22 44.00 -28.32
N THR A 200 12.86 44.45 -29.36
CA THR A 200 14.21 45.00 -29.29
C THR A 200 14.21 46.50 -29.56
N SER A 201 15.03 47.25 -28.86
CA SER A 201 15.38 48.61 -29.22
C SER A 201 16.75 48.67 -29.92
N TYR A 202 16.92 49.64 -30.80
CA TYR A 202 18.13 49.82 -31.60
C TYR A 202 18.81 51.12 -31.22
N CYS A 203 20.13 51.11 -31.18
CA CYS A 203 20.91 52.37 -31.11
C CYS A 203 21.04 52.99 -32.48
N ALA A 204 21.52 54.26 -32.54
CA ALA A 204 21.69 55.01 -33.79
C ALA A 204 22.61 54.34 -34.81
N SER A 205 23.48 53.40 -34.39
CA SER A 205 24.36 52.63 -35.27
C SER A 205 23.65 51.38 -35.84
N GLY A 206 22.38 51.14 -35.52
CA GLY A 206 21.61 49.98 -35.98
C GLY A 206 21.87 48.69 -35.21
N ALA A 207 22.70 48.73 -34.14
CA ALA A 207 22.87 47.56 -33.28
C ALA A 207 21.74 47.41 -32.29
N VAL A 208 21.44 46.18 -31.87
CA VAL A 208 20.46 45.89 -30.79
C VAL A 208 21.04 46.41 -29.48
N GLU A 209 20.34 47.32 -28.82
CA GLU A 209 20.77 47.95 -27.58
C GLU A 209 20.18 47.21 -26.38
N THR A 210 18.89 46.98 -26.40
CA THR A 210 18.17 46.29 -25.31
C THR A 210 17.09 45.37 -25.85
N VAL A 211 16.80 44.32 -25.08
CA VAL A 211 15.72 43.37 -25.35
C VAL A 211 14.72 43.44 -24.20
N TYR A 212 13.51 43.82 -24.51
CA TYR A 212 12.42 43.88 -23.53
C TYR A 212 11.51 42.65 -23.70
N MET A 213 11.44 41.82 -22.68
CA MET A 213 10.50 40.70 -22.65
C MET A 213 9.07 41.21 -22.50
N THR A 214 8.22 40.91 -23.46
CA THR A 214 6.78 41.25 -23.44
C THR A 214 5.95 40.13 -22.82
N ASN A 215 6.44 38.90 -22.98
CA ASN A 215 5.87 37.72 -22.35
C ASN A 215 7.03 36.76 -22.06
N MET A 216 7.12 36.28 -20.82
CA MET A 216 8.19 35.38 -20.42
C MET A 216 7.94 33.91 -20.89
N GLY A 217 6.73 33.61 -21.35
CA GLY A 217 6.35 32.24 -21.64
C GLY A 217 6.30 31.37 -20.38
N GLY A 218 6.13 30.08 -20.56
CA GLY A 218 6.08 29.12 -19.44
C GLY A 218 6.27 27.67 -19.89
N SER A 219 6.50 26.78 -18.92
CA SER A 219 6.65 25.34 -19.12
C SER A 219 7.83 24.94 -20.04
N TYR A 220 8.97 25.64 -19.90
CA TYR A 220 10.17 25.22 -20.59
C TYR A 220 10.88 24.09 -19.86
N GLU A 221 11.04 22.97 -20.51
CA GLU A 221 11.83 21.84 -20.01
C GLU A 221 13.32 21.98 -20.26
N SER A 222 13.65 22.75 -21.31
CA SER A 222 15.03 23.06 -21.71
C SER A 222 15.17 24.50 -22.14
N GLN A 223 16.41 25.00 -22.20
CA GLN A 223 16.71 26.36 -22.59
C GLN A 223 16.17 26.66 -24.01
N PRO A 224 15.27 27.63 -24.18
CA PRO A 224 14.72 27.96 -25.50
C PRO A 224 15.75 28.60 -26.40
N THR A 225 15.65 28.31 -27.68
CA THR A 225 16.49 28.93 -28.72
C THR A 225 15.99 30.33 -29.01
N VAL A 226 16.89 31.31 -28.97
CA VAL A 226 16.61 32.69 -29.36
C VAL A 226 16.98 32.89 -30.81
N SER A 227 16.04 33.36 -31.63
CA SER A 227 16.30 33.71 -33.04
C SER A 227 15.98 35.16 -33.29
N PHE A 228 16.90 35.86 -33.94
CA PHE A 228 16.70 37.20 -34.42
C PHE A 228 16.45 37.19 -35.92
N SER A 229 15.68 38.14 -36.41
CA SER A 229 15.54 38.37 -37.85
C SER A 229 16.91 38.62 -38.49
N ALA A 230 17.11 38.18 -39.71
CA ALA A 230 18.36 38.42 -40.42
C ALA A 230 18.68 39.90 -40.55
N ALA A 231 19.93 40.22 -40.34
CA ALA A 231 20.40 41.62 -40.55
C ALA A 231 20.24 42.04 -42.01
N PRO A 232 20.04 43.32 -42.30
CA PRO A 232 20.07 43.84 -43.65
C PRO A 232 21.39 43.53 -44.38
N ALA A 233 21.42 43.64 -45.70
CA ALA A 233 22.60 43.34 -46.50
C ALA A 233 23.84 44.12 -46.01
N GLY A 234 24.87 43.37 -45.62
CA GLY A 234 26.10 43.91 -45.06
C GLY A 234 26.16 43.99 -43.52
N GLY A 235 25.08 43.64 -42.83
CA GLY A 235 25.00 43.59 -41.37
C GLY A 235 25.27 42.18 -40.81
N THR A 236 25.60 42.09 -39.53
CA THR A 236 25.76 40.86 -38.80
C THR A 236 24.50 40.62 -37.94
N THR A 237 23.91 39.43 -38.06
CA THR A 237 22.73 39.08 -37.26
C THR A 237 23.09 38.96 -35.77
N ALA A 238 22.26 39.53 -34.92
CA ALA A 238 22.42 39.44 -33.48
C ALA A 238 22.31 38.00 -32.98
N VAL A 239 23.06 37.67 -31.95
CA VAL A 239 22.99 36.38 -31.26
C VAL A 239 22.58 36.59 -29.81
N GLY A 240 21.63 35.83 -29.33
CA GLY A 240 21.19 35.91 -27.94
C GLY A 240 21.10 34.51 -27.35
N VAL A 241 21.27 34.46 -26.04
CA VAL A 241 21.10 33.22 -25.26
C VAL A 241 20.04 33.51 -24.20
N ALA A 242 19.03 32.66 -24.14
CA ALA A 242 18.05 32.70 -23.08
C ALA A 242 18.59 31.98 -21.84
N SER A 243 18.29 32.44 -20.66
CA SER A 243 18.50 31.70 -19.42
C SER A 243 17.13 31.37 -18.79
N ILE A 244 16.96 30.14 -18.37
CA ILE A 244 15.77 29.75 -17.61
C ILE A 244 16.14 29.88 -16.13
N THR A 245 15.41 30.71 -15.40
CA THR A 245 15.46 30.69 -13.95
C THR A 245 14.46 29.62 -13.51
N ASN A 246 14.96 28.48 -13.11
CA ASN A 246 14.12 27.46 -12.46
C ASN A 246 13.65 28.03 -11.12
N ILE A 247 12.49 28.61 -11.10
CA ILE A 247 11.76 28.79 -9.87
C ILE A 247 11.26 27.36 -9.55
N TYR A 248 12.02 26.62 -8.75
CA TYR A 248 11.46 25.48 -8.04
C TYR A 248 10.38 26.08 -7.17
N ALA A 249 9.13 25.99 -7.61
CA ALA A 249 8.03 26.07 -6.69
C ALA A 249 8.32 24.96 -5.69
N ASN A 250 8.68 25.32 -4.48
CA ASN A 250 8.71 24.38 -3.36
C ASN A 250 7.32 23.79 -3.30
N CYS A 251 7.19 22.53 -3.72
CA CYS A 251 5.99 21.75 -3.55
C CYS A 251 5.74 21.38 -2.07
N ASN A 252 6.42 22.01 -1.16
CA ASN A 252 6.01 22.14 0.23
C ASN A 252 4.94 23.21 0.31
N GLY A 253 3.74 22.86 -0.20
CA GLY A 253 2.57 23.71 -0.14
C GLY A 253 2.11 23.88 1.29
N GLU A 254 2.62 24.91 1.95
CA GLU A 254 1.81 25.61 2.93
C GLU A 254 0.75 26.38 2.15
N PHE A 255 -0.45 25.84 2.09
CA PHE A 255 -1.63 26.64 1.86
C PHE A 255 -1.89 27.43 3.15
N GLY A 256 -1.15 28.55 3.30
CA GLY A 256 -1.45 29.55 4.28
C GLY A 256 -2.51 30.48 3.71
N GLY A 257 -3.64 30.64 4.44
CA GLY A 257 -4.67 31.59 4.15
C GLY A 257 -5.91 31.31 4.94
#